data_17b01bbe91de782673f5d2d2d12372b4
#
_entry.id   17b01bbe91de782673f5d2d2d12372b4
#
_cell.length_a   1.000
_cell.length_b   1.000
_cell.length_c   1.000
_cell.angle_alpha   90.00
_cell.angle_beta   90.00
_cell.angle_gamma   90.00
#
_symmetry.space_group_name_H-M   'P 1'
#
loop_
_entity.id
_entity.type
_entity.pdbx_description
1 polymer ?
#
loop_
_entity_poly.entity_id
_entity_poly.type
_entity_poly.pdbx_seq_one_letter_code
_entity_poly.pdbx_strand_id
1 'polypeptide(L)'
;FNRCDAAYIVGLEARGLSKNARRVFESGNVKVTEWTNGALSWRFKAAAMGLPYLPSRVMLGTDTFKYSGAKEGLCPFTGQKLALLPALYPDVAFIHVHRADIYGNCQIEGILVADDDIAKASKRVIVTTEKIISNEEIRREPHKTIIPYWCVDAVIEIPYGSYPGNMPGEYYSD
;
A
#
# COMPACT_ATOMS: atom_id res chain seq x y z
N PHE A 1 14.92 -7.52 9.18
CA PHE A 1 14.58 -6.09 9.32
C PHE A 1 14.43 -5.75 10.81
N ASN A 2 14.66 -4.49 11.18
CA ASN A 2 14.65 -4.04 12.57
C ASN A 2 13.54 -3.01 12.87
N ARG A 3 12.77 -2.63 11.87
CA ARG A 3 11.62 -1.72 11.96
C ARG A 3 10.49 -2.15 11.04
N CYS A 4 9.24 -1.98 11.48
CA CYS A 4 8.05 -2.22 10.72
C CYS A 4 7.01 -1.12 11.01
N ASP A 5 6.49 -0.47 9.99
CA ASP A 5 5.29 0.35 10.09
C ASP A 5 4.10 -0.55 9.71
N ALA A 6 3.22 -0.82 10.68
CA ALA A 6 2.11 -1.75 10.52
C ALA A 6 0.77 -1.03 10.68
N ALA A 7 -0.15 -1.25 9.74
CA ALA A 7 -1.51 -0.73 9.84
C ALA A 7 -2.52 -1.80 10.23
N TYR A 8 -2.17 -3.06 10.04
CA TYR A 8 -3.01 -4.20 10.37
C TYR A 8 -2.11 -5.36 10.76
N ILE A 9 -2.52 -6.12 11.75
CA ILE A 9 -1.73 -7.30 12.13
C ILE A 9 -1.86 -8.33 11.03
N VAL A 10 -0.73 -8.64 10.42
CA VAL A 10 -0.63 -9.55 9.28
C VAL A 10 -1.29 -10.88 9.58
N GLY A 11 -2.41 -11.11 8.95
CA GLY A 11 -3.20 -12.33 9.07
C GLY A 11 -4.20 -12.41 7.94
N LEU A 12 -4.60 -13.61 7.63
CA LEU A 12 -5.77 -13.84 6.78
C LEU A 12 -6.99 -13.80 7.69
N GLU A 13 -7.92 -12.87 7.48
CA GLU A 13 -9.06 -12.63 8.37
C GLU A 13 -9.78 -13.89 8.80
N ALA A 14 -10.05 -14.81 7.86
CA ALA A 14 -10.69 -16.10 8.12
C ALA A 14 -9.78 -17.15 8.78
N ARG A 15 -8.44 -16.95 8.77
CA ARG A 15 -7.45 -17.94 9.24
C ARG A 15 -6.64 -17.44 10.45
N GLY A 16 -6.97 -16.26 10.96
CA GLY A 16 -6.35 -15.65 12.13
C GLY A 16 -4.98 -15.03 11.84
N LEU A 17 -4.28 -14.67 12.92
CA LEU A 17 -3.00 -13.97 12.85
C LEU A 17 -1.87 -14.86 12.32
N SER A 18 -1.00 -14.27 11.51
CA SER A 18 0.25 -14.91 11.11
C SER A 18 1.11 -15.20 12.35
N LYS A 19 1.32 -16.49 12.66
CA LYS A 19 2.15 -16.94 13.80
C LYS A 19 3.58 -16.42 13.72
N ASN A 20 4.13 -16.33 12.50
CA ASN A 20 5.49 -15.84 12.28
C ASN A 20 5.60 -14.33 12.51
N ALA A 21 4.66 -13.54 11.99
CA ALA A 21 4.64 -12.09 12.23
C ALA A 21 4.47 -11.79 13.72
N ARG A 22 3.52 -12.45 14.38
CA ARG A 22 3.29 -12.31 15.81
C ARG A 22 4.57 -12.60 16.62
N ARG A 23 5.22 -13.72 16.37
CA ARG A 23 6.47 -14.09 17.06
C ARG A 23 7.57 -13.03 16.88
N VAL A 24 7.69 -12.46 15.67
CA VAL A 24 8.68 -11.42 15.39
C VAL A 24 8.35 -10.13 16.14
N PHE A 25 7.11 -9.71 16.14
CA PHE A 25 6.69 -8.47 16.81
C PHE A 25 6.76 -8.58 18.33
N GLU A 26 6.35 -9.70 18.91
CA GLU A 26 6.40 -9.96 20.35
C GLU A 26 7.84 -10.21 20.87
N SER A 27 8.79 -10.52 20.00
CA SER A 27 10.20 -10.76 20.40
C SER A 27 10.90 -9.50 20.91
N GLY A 28 10.38 -8.31 20.66
CA GLY A 28 11.01 -7.02 20.98
C GLY A 28 12.22 -6.66 20.11
N ASN A 29 12.63 -7.52 19.18
CA ASN A 29 13.77 -7.28 18.28
C ASN A 29 13.44 -6.35 17.11
N VAL A 30 12.17 -6.06 16.88
CA VAL A 30 11.68 -5.21 15.79
C VAL A 30 10.91 -4.05 16.39
N LYS A 31 11.30 -2.84 16.04
CA LYS A 31 10.51 -1.65 16.39
C LYS A 31 9.27 -1.59 15.51
N VAL A 32 8.11 -1.76 16.11
CA VAL A 32 6.82 -1.63 15.42
C VAL A 32 6.27 -0.23 15.65
N THR A 33 5.85 0.43 14.56
CA THR A 33 5.11 1.69 14.61
C THR A 33 3.70 1.41 14.11
N GLU A 34 2.71 1.71 14.94
CA GLU A 34 1.31 1.39 14.63
C GLU A 34 0.61 2.52 13.88
N TRP A 35 -0.19 2.13 12.90
CA TRP A 35 -1.03 3.02 12.10
C TRP A 35 -2.41 2.38 11.90
N THR A 36 -3.44 3.18 11.67
CA THR A 36 -4.69 2.63 11.09
C THR A 36 -4.50 2.39 9.60
N ASN A 37 -5.28 1.50 8.98
CA ASN A 37 -5.24 1.26 7.54
C ASN A 37 -5.37 2.56 6.74
N GLY A 38 -6.34 3.39 7.09
CA GLY A 38 -6.53 4.69 6.43
C GLY A 38 -5.33 5.63 6.62
N ALA A 39 -4.77 5.71 7.84
CA ALA A 39 -3.64 6.58 8.10
C ALA A 39 -2.38 6.14 7.34
N LEU A 40 -2.11 4.85 7.25
CA LEU A 40 -0.97 4.34 6.48
C LEU A 40 -1.15 4.60 4.97
N SER A 41 -2.34 4.33 4.43
CA SER A 41 -2.66 4.63 3.02
C SER A 41 -2.52 6.12 2.71
N TRP A 42 -2.98 6.99 3.60
CA TRP A 42 -2.86 8.44 3.41
C TRP A 42 -1.42 8.97 3.53
N ARG A 43 -0.54 8.27 4.21
CA ARG A 43 0.90 8.58 4.20
C ARG A 43 1.51 8.35 2.81
N PHE A 44 1.15 7.25 2.14
CA PHE A 44 1.53 7.01 0.74
C PHE A 44 0.90 8.03 -0.20
N LYS A 45 -0.38 8.34 0.02
CA LYS A 45 -1.09 9.37 -0.76
C LYS A 45 -0.44 10.74 -0.64
N ALA A 46 -0.04 11.16 0.57
CA ALA A 46 0.70 12.40 0.78
C ALA A 46 1.99 12.42 -0.05
N ALA A 47 2.76 11.32 -0.02
CA ALA A 47 3.98 11.18 -0.79
C ALA A 47 3.73 11.22 -2.31
N ALA A 48 2.73 10.49 -2.79
CA ALA A 48 2.32 10.47 -4.20
C ALA A 48 1.91 11.85 -4.72
N MET A 49 1.34 12.69 -3.85
CA MET A 49 0.96 14.08 -4.16
C MET A 49 2.10 15.10 -3.98
N GLY A 50 3.27 14.67 -3.51
CA GLY A 50 4.38 15.58 -3.19
C GLY A 50 4.17 16.41 -1.94
N LEU A 51 3.24 16.02 -1.05
CA LEU A 51 2.98 16.70 0.21
C LEU A 51 3.88 16.17 1.31
N PRO A 52 4.39 17.00 2.23
CA PRO A 52 5.23 16.55 3.34
C PRO A 52 4.43 15.78 4.40
N TYR A 53 3.14 16.03 4.50
CA TYR A 53 2.20 15.35 5.39
C TYR A 53 0.76 15.53 4.90
N LEU A 54 -0.15 14.72 5.40
CA LEU A 54 -1.60 14.87 5.18
C LEU A 54 -2.27 15.12 6.53
N PRO A 55 -3.02 16.25 6.69
CA PRO A 55 -3.77 16.53 7.90
C PRO A 55 -5.06 15.70 7.94
N SER A 56 -5.38 15.14 9.09
CA SER A 56 -6.54 14.27 9.25
C SER A 56 -7.12 14.35 10.67
N ARG A 57 -8.36 13.94 10.81
CA ARG A 57 -9.00 13.74 12.13
C ARG A 57 -8.87 12.28 12.61
N VAL A 58 -8.42 11.39 11.74
CA VAL A 58 -8.21 9.96 12.05
C VAL A 58 -7.13 9.83 13.13
N MET A 59 -7.29 8.85 13.99
CA MET A 59 -6.40 8.50 15.10
C MET A 59 -6.41 9.44 16.31
N LEU A 60 -6.91 10.68 16.21
CA LEU A 60 -6.97 11.58 17.36
C LEU A 60 -7.73 10.94 18.53
N GLY A 61 -7.17 11.02 19.74
CA GLY A 61 -7.76 10.47 20.96
C GLY A 61 -7.62 8.96 21.12
N THR A 62 -6.87 8.27 20.24
CA THR A 62 -6.61 6.83 20.33
C THR A 62 -5.20 6.52 20.80
N ASP A 63 -5.00 5.30 21.32
CA ASP A 63 -3.65 4.85 21.67
C ASP A 63 -2.77 4.66 20.43
N THR A 64 -3.35 4.27 19.29
CA THR A 64 -2.62 4.21 18.02
C THR A 64 -1.97 5.54 17.66
N PHE A 65 -2.62 6.67 17.97
CA PHE A 65 -2.01 7.98 17.77
C PHE A 65 -0.74 8.18 18.62
N LYS A 66 -0.77 7.73 19.86
CA LYS A 66 0.39 7.86 20.79
C LYS A 66 1.60 7.04 20.36
N TYR A 67 1.37 5.87 19.78
CA TYR A 67 2.41 4.93 19.33
C TYR A 67 2.80 5.10 17.86
N SER A 68 2.11 5.99 17.14
CA SER A 68 2.43 6.35 15.76
C SER A 68 3.51 7.43 15.68
N GLY A 69 3.94 7.75 14.47
CA GLY A 69 4.79 8.90 14.19
C GLY A 69 4.01 10.18 13.85
N ALA A 70 2.68 10.18 14.02
CA ALA A 70 1.84 11.35 13.76
C ALA A 70 2.06 12.44 14.82
N LYS A 71 1.85 13.69 14.43
CA LYS A 71 1.92 14.85 15.34
C LYS A 71 0.56 15.55 15.41
N GLU A 72 0.25 16.16 16.55
CA GLU A 72 -0.91 17.06 16.66
C GLU A 72 -0.59 18.43 16.06
N GLY A 73 -1.54 18.99 15.34
CA GLY A 73 -1.48 20.36 14.83
C GLY A 73 -2.86 21.00 14.80
N LEU A 74 -2.90 22.30 14.57
CA LEU A 74 -4.14 23.04 14.42
C LEU A 74 -4.38 23.37 12.95
N CYS A 75 -5.62 23.20 12.50
CA CYS A 75 -6.04 23.67 11.18
C CYS A 75 -6.00 25.21 11.15
N PRO A 76 -5.22 25.84 10.26
CA PRO A 76 -5.12 27.29 10.20
C PRO A 76 -6.42 27.99 9.77
N PHE A 77 -7.34 27.26 9.15
CA PHE A 77 -8.60 27.81 8.67
C PHE A 77 -9.75 27.67 9.69
N THR A 78 -9.74 26.61 10.50
CA THR A 78 -10.87 26.28 11.40
C THR A 78 -10.48 26.23 12.87
N GLY A 79 -9.19 26.25 13.21
CA GLY A 79 -8.69 26.08 14.58
C GLY A 79 -8.86 24.67 15.14
N GLN A 80 -9.39 23.71 14.35
CA GLN A 80 -9.61 22.35 14.83
C GLN A 80 -8.29 21.61 14.98
N LYS A 81 -8.22 20.73 15.99
CA LYS A 81 -7.11 19.79 16.17
C LYS A 81 -7.09 18.74 15.06
N LEU A 82 -5.92 18.44 14.54
CA LEU A 82 -5.67 17.49 13.49
C LEU A 82 -4.47 16.59 13.83
N ALA A 83 -4.51 15.35 13.38
CA ALA A 83 -3.35 14.48 13.27
C ALA A 83 -2.62 14.81 11.98
N LEU A 84 -1.34 15.15 12.04
CA LEU A 84 -0.48 15.38 10.90
C LEU A 84 0.23 14.07 10.57
N LEU A 85 -0.17 13.43 9.48
CA LEU A 85 0.32 12.13 9.03
C LEU A 85 1.52 12.34 8.12
N PRO A 86 2.78 12.04 8.54
CA PRO A 86 3.95 12.31 7.72
C PRO A 86 3.93 11.47 6.44
N ALA A 87 4.31 12.05 5.31
CA ALA A 87 4.44 11.35 4.05
C ALA A 87 5.42 10.17 4.16
N LEU A 88 5.13 9.08 3.45
CA LEU A 88 5.94 7.87 3.43
C LEU A 88 6.44 7.61 2.00
N TYR A 89 7.75 7.69 1.82
CA TYR A 89 8.44 7.50 0.55
C TYR A 89 9.20 6.16 0.57
N PRO A 90 8.67 5.08 0.00
CA PRO A 90 9.40 3.81 -0.11
C PRO A 90 10.59 3.93 -1.05
N ASP A 91 11.68 3.23 -0.74
CA ASP A 91 12.80 3.09 -1.68
C ASP A 91 12.46 2.11 -2.81
N VAL A 92 11.74 1.04 -2.47
CA VAL A 92 11.28 0.02 -3.43
C VAL A 92 9.86 -0.40 -3.05
N ALA A 93 8.97 -0.47 -4.05
CA ALA A 93 7.67 -1.12 -3.95
C ALA A 93 7.66 -2.43 -4.74
N PHE A 94 6.98 -3.43 -4.17
CA PHE A 94 6.61 -4.67 -4.85
C PHE A 94 5.09 -4.73 -4.91
N ILE A 95 4.52 -4.74 -6.11
CA ILE A 95 3.07 -4.72 -6.31
C ILE A 95 2.69 -5.87 -7.24
N HIS A 96 1.67 -6.64 -6.86
CA HIS A 96 1.12 -7.69 -7.70
C HIS A 96 -0.16 -7.22 -8.36
N VAL A 97 -0.27 -7.43 -9.69
CA VAL A 97 -1.37 -6.94 -10.52
C VAL A 97 -1.96 -8.05 -11.38
N HIS A 98 -3.20 -7.87 -11.86
CA HIS A 98 -3.85 -8.82 -12.74
C HIS A 98 -3.16 -8.91 -14.11
N ARG A 99 -2.93 -7.77 -14.74
CA ARG A 99 -2.34 -7.68 -16.08
C ARG A 99 -1.36 -6.52 -16.16
N ALA A 100 -0.31 -6.71 -16.91
CA ALA A 100 0.60 -5.65 -17.27
C ALA A 100 1.05 -5.81 -18.73
N ASP A 101 1.48 -4.72 -19.35
CA ASP A 101 2.22 -4.82 -20.61
C ASP A 101 3.74 -4.73 -20.37
N ILE A 102 4.51 -4.99 -21.42
CA ILE A 102 5.97 -4.93 -21.35
C ILE A 102 6.53 -3.53 -21.07
N TYR A 103 5.71 -2.49 -21.19
CA TYR A 103 6.09 -1.11 -20.89
C TYR A 103 5.84 -0.73 -19.45
N GLY A 104 5.05 -1.50 -18.69
CA GLY A 104 4.74 -1.25 -17.30
C GLY A 104 3.37 -0.61 -17.07
N ASN A 105 2.47 -0.58 -18.06
CA ASN A 105 1.07 -0.22 -17.79
C ASN A 105 0.38 -1.39 -17.11
N CYS A 106 -0.15 -1.16 -15.88
CA CYS A 106 -0.70 -2.21 -15.05
C CYS A 106 -2.18 -2.02 -14.81
N GLN A 107 -2.93 -3.11 -14.97
CA GLN A 107 -4.37 -3.16 -14.72
C GLN A 107 -4.65 -3.97 -13.45
N ILE A 108 -5.50 -3.43 -12.59
CA ILE A 108 -5.95 -4.06 -11.36
C ILE A 108 -7.47 -4.09 -11.39
N GLU A 109 -8.06 -5.25 -11.10
CA GLU A 109 -9.50 -5.43 -10.97
C GLU A 109 -9.86 -5.61 -9.48
N GLY A 110 -11.03 -5.12 -9.08
CA GLY A 110 -11.49 -5.22 -7.70
C GLY A 110 -11.19 -3.99 -6.85
N ILE A 111 -11.09 -4.21 -5.54
CA ILE A 111 -10.92 -3.12 -4.57
C ILE A 111 -9.46 -2.71 -4.48
N LEU A 112 -9.20 -1.42 -4.68
CA LEU A 112 -7.90 -0.81 -4.47
C LEU A 112 -7.83 -0.19 -3.07
N VAL A 113 -6.68 -0.29 -2.42
CA VAL A 113 -6.43 0.38 -1.14
C VAL A 113 -5.41 1.50 -1.30
N ALA A 114 -4.20 1.17 -1.73
CA ALA A 114 -3.11 2.15 -1.86
C ALA A 114 -2.13 1.79 -2.98
N ASP A 115 -2.45 0.85 -3.84
CA ASP A 115 -1.53 0.31 -4.85
C ASP A 115 -0.98 1.40 -5.78
N ASP A 116 -1.84 2.28 -6.27
CA ASP A 116 -1.47 3.41 -7.12
C ASP A 116 -0.69 4.49 -6.37
N ASP A 117 -1.08 4.79 -5.13
CA ASP A 117 -0.37 5.74 -4.28
C ASP A 117 1.02 5.21 -3.89
N ILE A 118 1.15 3.92 -3.59
CA ILE A 118 2.44 3.26 -3.30
C ILE A 118 3.36 3.34 -4.52
N ALA A 119 2.85 3.02 -5.72
CA ALA A 119 3.62 3.11 -6.95
C ALA A 119 4.15 4.52 -7.19
N LYS A 120 3.28 5.54 -7.05
CA LYS A 120 3.65 6.96 -7.26
C LYS A 120 4.57 7.51 -6.16
N ALA A 121 4.48 6.98 -4.94
CA ALA A 121 5.29 7.41 -3.80
C ALA A 121 6.71 6.82 -3.79
N SER A 122 6.93 5.72 -4.49
CA SER A 122 8.16 4.93 -4.42
C SER A 122 9.22 5.40 -5.40
N LYS A 123 10.50 5.25 -5.02
CA LYS A 123 11.63 5.56 -5.90
C LYS A 123 11.80 4.52 -7.00
N ARG A 124 11.48 3.26 -6.71
CA ARG A 124 11.51 2.14 -7.66
C ARG A 124 10.29 1.26 -7.45
N VAL A 125 9.72 0.77 -8.54
CA VAL A 125 8.53 -0.08 -8.53
C VAL A 125 8.79 -1.33 -9.35
N ILE A 126 8.71 -2.47 -8.68
CA ILE A 126 8.78 -3.79 -9.30
C ILE A 126 7.36 -4.36 -9.27
N VAL A 127 6.82 -4.63 -10.45
CA VAL A 127 5.49 -5.21 -10.61
C VAL A 127 5.63 -6.69 -10.94
N THR A 128 4.90 -7.52 -10.21
CA THR A 128 4.60 -8.88 -10.63
C THR A 128 3.18 -8.93 -11.16
N THR A 129 2.92 -9.74 -12.17
CA THR A 129 1.61 -9.82 -12.81
C THR A 129 1.19 -11.26 -13.04
N GLU A 130 -0.12 -11.53 -12.99
CA GLU A 130 -0.66 -12.83 -13.38
C GLU A 130 -0.41 -13.10 -14.87
N LYS A 131 -0.49 -12.05 -15.70
CA LYS A 131 -0.30 -12.17 -17.14
C LYS A 131 0.28 -10.92 -17.76
N ILE A 132 1.27 -11.10 -18.63
CA ILE A 132 1.73 -10.05 -19.55
C ILE A 132 0.84 -10.05 -20.79
N ILE A 133 0.24 -8.91 -21.11
CA ILE A 133 -0.63 -8.72 -22.26
C ILE A 133 -0.06 -7.68 -23.22
N SER A 134 -0.61 -7.60 -24.43
CA SER A 134 -0.19 -6.59 -25.41
C SER A 134 -0.63 -5.18 -25.00
N ASN A 135 0.13 -4.18 -25.42
CA ASN A 135 -0.27 -2.78 -25.23
C ASN A 135 -1.62 -2.45 -25.92
N GLU A 136 -1.95 -3.14 -26.99
CA GLU A 136 -3.25 -2.99 -27.65
C GLU A 136 -4.40 -3.45 -26.75
N GLU A 137 -4.23 -4.54 -26.01
CA GLU A 137 -5.23 -5.00 -25.03
C GLU A 137 -5.38 -3.99 -23.88
N ILE A 138 -4.28 -3.44 -23.37
CA ILE A 138 -4.31 -2.35 -22.37
C ILE A 138 -5.13 -1.16 -22.90
N ARG A 139 -4.92 -0.75 -24.15
CA ARG A 139 -5.59 0.40 -24.76
C ARG A 139 -7.08 0.19 -25.05
N ARG A 140 -7.55 -1.04 -25.11
CA ARG A 140 -9.00 -1.34 -25.25
C ARG A 140 -9.78 -1.03 -23.98
N GLU A 141 -9.13 -1.15 -22.81
CA GLU A 141 -9.75 -0.90 -21.49
C GLU A 141 -8.90 0.05 -20.64
N PRO A 142 -8.68 1.30 -21.10
CA PRO A 142 -7.73 2.23 -20.44
C PRO A 142 -8.16 2.60 -19.03
N HIS A 143 -9.44 2.53 -18.71
CA HIS A 143 -9.98 2.81 -17.38
C HIS A 143 -9.55 1.80 -16.30
N LYS A 144 -9.10 0.60 -16.69
CA LYS A 144 -8.55 -0.41 -15.78
C LYS A 144 -7.06 -0.16 -15.47
N THR A 145 -6.38 0.72 -16.20
CA THR A 145 -4.98 1.02 -15.99
C THR A 145 -4.82 1.92 -14.77
N ILE A 146 -4.40 1.33 -13.67
CA ILE A 146 -4.27 1.98 -12.37
C ILE A 146 -2.85 2.50 -12.14
N ILE A 147 -1.85 1.70 -12.52
CA ILE A 147 -0.44 2.08 -12.43
C ILE A 147 0.07 2.31 -13.85
N PRO A 148 0.42 3.56 -14.20
CA PRO A 148 0.92 3.88 -15.53
C PRO A 148 2.41 3.53 -15.65
N TYR A 149 2.86 3.25 -16.86
CA TYR A 149 4.22 2.79 -17.18
C TYR A 149 5.34 3.65 -16.59
N TRP A 150 5.15 4.95 -16.47
CA TRP A 150 6.18 5.86 -15.95
C TRP A 150 6.45 5.71 -14.44
N CYS A 151 5.60 4.94 -13.72
CA CYS A 151 5.85 4.59 -12.32
C CYS A 151 6.66 3.29 -12.19
N VAL A 152 6.81 2.48 -13.24
CA VAL A 152 7.25 1.08 -13.16
C VAL A 152 8.66 0.90 -13.71
N ASP A 153 9.55 0.30 -12.92
CA ASP A 153 10.92 0.00 -13.33
C ASP A 153 11.08 -1.41 -13.90
N ALA A 154 10.28 -2.36 -13.44
CA ALA A 154 10.34 -3.75 -13.91
C ALA A 154 8.98 -4.45 -13.83
N VAL A 155 8.70 -5.30 -14.82
CA VAL A 155 7.53 -6.17 -14.87
C VAL A 155 7.99 -7.63 -14.98
N ILE A 156 7.40 -8.50 -14.15
CA ILE A 156 7.71 -9.93 -14.11
C ILE A 156 6.39 -10.70 -14.11
N GLU A 157 6.22 -11.63 -15.04
CA GLU A 157 5.06 -12.52 -15.02
C GLU A 157 5.24 -13.61 -13.97
N ILE A 158 4.33 -13.68 -13.04
CA ILE A 158 4.30 -14.65 -11.94
C ILE A 158 2.85 -15.08 -11.72
N PRO A 159 2.35 -16.07 -12.43
CA PRO A 159 0.99 -16.60 -12.20
C PRO A 159 0.84 -17.10 -10.77
N TYR A 160 -0.34 -16.87 -10.19
CA TYR A 160 -0.65 -17.18 -8.78
C TYR A 160 0.22 -16.43 -7.76
N GLY A 161 0.74 -15.25 -8.13
CA GLY A 161 1.64 -14.47 -7.31
C GLY A 161 1.06 -13.94 -6.00
N SER A 162 -0.25 -13.86 -5.87
CA SER A 162 -0.94 -13.50 -4.62
C SER A 162 -1.21 -14.69 -3.69
N TYR A 163 -1.00 -15.93 -4.15
CA TYR A 163 -1.29 -17.11 -3.32
C TYR A 163 -0.44 -17.11 -2.03
N PRO A 164 -0.99 -17.47 -0.86
CA PRO A 164 -2.33 -18.02 -0.58
C PRO A 164 -3.44 -16.97 -0.39
N GLY A 165 -3.26 -15.74 -0.85
CA GLY A 165 -4.31 -14.73 -0.93
C GLY A 165 -5.21 -14.94 -2.16
N ASN A 166 -6.15 -14.02 -2.33
CA ASN A 166 -7.07 -14.03 -3.47
C ASN A 166 -6.58 -13.06 -4.55
N MET A 167 -6.93 -13.37 -5.80
CA MET A 167 -6.83 -12.45 -6.93
C MET A 167 -8.21 -12.39 -7.59
N PRO A 168 -9.02 -11.36 -7.30
CA PRO A 168 -10.41 -11.30 -7.77
C PRO A 168 -10.55 -11.49 -9.27
N GLY A 169 -11.41 -12.43 -9.70
CA GLY A 169 -11.59 -12.76 -11.12
C GLY A 169 -10.60 -13.78 -11.68
N GLU A 170 -9.48 -14.04 -11.01
CA GLU A 170 -8.48 -15.04 -11.44
C GLU A 170 -8.55 -16.30 -10.55
N TYR A 171 -8.39 -16.14 -9.24
CA TYR A 171 -8.49 -17.25 -8.30
C TYR A 171 -8.87 -16.78 -6.89
N TYR A 172 -9.39 -17.73 -6.12
CA TYR A 172 -9.75 -17.53 -4.72
C TYR A 172 -9.06 -18.58 -3.85
N SER A 173 -8.68 -18.20 -2.64
CA SER A 173 -8.21 -19.17 -1.64
C SER A 173 -9.39 -19.96 -1.10
N ASP A 174 -9.31 -21.28 -1.11
CA ASP A 174 -10.28 -22.18 -0.47
C ASP A 174 -10.28 -22.06 1.06
#